data_22c8b73c59038d5a3b0d18a26e2209ee
#
_entry.id   22c8b73c59038d5a3b0d18a26e2209ee
#
_cell.length_a   1.000
_cell.length_b   1.000
_cell.length_c   1.000
_cell.angle_alpha   90.00
_cell.angle_beta   90.00
_cell.angle_gamma   90.00
#
_symmetry.space_group_name_H-M   'P 1'
#
loop_
_entity.id
_entity.type
_entity.pdbx_description
1 polymer ?
#
loop_
_entity_poly.entity_id
_entity_poly.type
_entity_poly.pdbx_seq_one_letter_code
_entity_poly.pdbx_strand_id
1 'polypeptide(L)'
;MPTSFILINSDLGSDETIIKNIKESLADDKDIKYKIKGVYGVYDIVLNLTSENADTLRSTITNKIRKIISVQSTLTMMVIEDQAEP
;
A
#
# COMPACT_ATOMS: atom_id res chain seq x y z
N MET A 1 -14.00 8.08 2.94
CA MET A 1 -12.93 7.41 3.68
C MET A 1 -11.60 7.71 3.05
N PRO A 2 -10.60 8.09 3.82
CA PRO A 2 -9.27 8.31 3.28
C PRO A 2 -8.73 7.07 2.58
N THR A 3 -8.15 7.26 1.42
CA THR A 3 -7.61 6.19 0.59
C THR A 3 -6.22 6.58 0.10
N SER A 4 -5.32 5.61 0.06
CA SER A 4 -3.98 5.80 -0.47
C SER A 4 -3.66 4.71 -1.49
N PHE A 5 -2.99 5.10 -2.55
CA PHE A 5 -2.37 4.17 -3.48
C PHE A 5 -0.87 4.18 -3.26
N ILE A 6 -0.28 3.02 -3.13
CA ILE A 6 1.16 2.86 -2.94
C ILE A 6 1.69 2.01 -4.08
N LEU A 7 2.58 2.59 -4.86
CA LEU A 7 3.25 1.91 -5.94
C LEU A 7 4.61 1.44 -5.44
N ILE A 8 4.89 0.17 -5.59
CA ILE A 8 6.07 -0.46 -5.00
C ILE A 8 6.94 -1.07 -6.08
N ASN A 9 8.22 -0.74 -6.04
CA ASN A 9 9.23 -1.47 -6.78
C ASN A 9 9.89 -2.47 -5.85
N SER A 10 9.94 -3.72 -6.28
CA SER A 10 10.58 -4.79 -5.53
C SER A 10 11.96 -5.09 -6.09
N ASP A 11 12.78 -5.73 -5.27
CA ASP A 11 13.99 -6.37 -5.76
C ASP A 11 13.62 -7.49 -6.73
N LEU A 12 14.51 -7.80 -7.63
CA LEU A 12 14.26 -8.81 -8.67
C LEU A 12 13.81 -10.12 -8.04
N GLY A 13 12.65 -10.60 -8.47
CA GLY A 13 12.11 -11.88 -8.00
C GLY A 13 11.48 -11.86 -6.63
N SER A 14 11.34 -10.68 -6.00
CA SER A 14 10.83 -10.58 -4.62
C SER A 14 9.38 -10.16 -4.52
N ASP A 15 8.69 -9.92 -5.62
CA ASP A 15 7.34 -9.39 -5.61
C ASP A 15 6.35 -10.31 -4.87
N GLU A 16 6.41 -11.62 -5.05
CA GLU A 16 5.54 -12.54 -4.33
C GLU A 16 5.78 -12.50 -2.82
N THR A 17 7.05 -12.44 -2.42
CA THR A 17 7.43 -12.35 -1.01
C THR A 17 6.92 -11.06 -0.39
N ILE A 18 7.04 -9.95 -1.11
CA ILE A 18 6.57 -8.65 -0.64
C ILE A 18 5.05 -8.66 -0.48
N ILE A 19 4.32 -9.20 -1.46
CA ILE A 19 2.86 -9.30 -1.39
C ILE A 19 2.45 -10.11 -0.16
N LYS A 20 3.10 -11.24 0.07
CA LYS A 20 2.84 -12.07 1.24
C LYS A 20 3.09 -11.31 2.53
N ASN A 21 4.22 -10.62 2.62
CA ASN A 21 4.58 -9.87 3.82
C ASN A 21 3.62 -8.72 4.10
N ILE A 22 3.15 -8.05 3.07
CA ILE A 22 2.14 -7.01 3.21
C ILE A 22 0.83 -7.58 3.74
N LYS A 23 0.38 -8.69 3.18
CA LYS A 23 -0.85 -9.33 3.64
C LYS A 23 -0.74 -9.76 5.09
N GLU A 24 0.40 -10.32 5.50
CA GLU A 24 0.61 -10.72 6.88
C GLU A 24 0.65 -9.51 7.82
N SER A 25 1.30 -8.42 7.40
CA SER A 25 1.39 -7.21 8.21
C SER A 25 0.03 -6.56 8.44
N LEU A 26 -0.88 -6.69 7.49
CA LEU A 26 -2.20 -6.05 7.56
C LEU A 26 -3.30 -6.97 8.06
N ALA A 27 -3.01 -8.25 8.24
CA ALA A 27 -4.03 -9.25 8.59
C ALA A 27 -4.73 -8.94 9.92
N ASP A 28 -3.99 -8.39 10.88
CA ASP A 28 -4.51 -8.07 12.21
C ASP A 28 -5.01 -6.63 12.33
N ASP A 29 -4.88 -5.84 11.29
CA ASP A 29 -5.22 -4.44 11.33
C ASP A 29 -6.66 -4.24 10.85
N LYS A 30 -7.58 -4.25 11.79
CA LYS A 30 -9.01 -4.17 11.49
C LYS A 30 -9.45 -2.79 11.00
N ASP A 31 -8.64 -1.78 11.24
CA ASP A 31 -8.96 -0.41 10.82
C ASP A 31 -8.53 -0.12 9.38
N ILE A 32 -7.83 -1.05 8.76
CA ILE A 32 -7.33 -0.91 7.40
C ILE A 32 -7.99 -1.93 6.48
N LYS A 33 -8.54 -1.44 5.39
CA LYS A 33 -8.96 -2.28 4.27
C LYS A 33 -7.93 -2.15 3.17
N TYR A 34 -7.58 -3.24 2.53
CA TYR A 34 -6.57 -3.19 1.49
C TYR A 34 -6.90 -4.05 0.29
N LYS A 35 -6.34 -3.65 -0.85
CA LYS A 35 -6.31 -4.46 -2.07
C LYS A 35 -4.89 -4.40 -2.59
N ILE A 36 -4.36 -5.53 -3.01
CA ILE A 36 -2.99 -5.61 -3.49
C ILE A 36 -2.94 -6.42 -4.78
N LYS A 37 -2.17 -5.92 -5.75
CA LYS A 37 -2.01 -6.59 -7.04
C LYS A 37 -0.58 -6.47 -7.53
N GLY A 38 -0.05 -7.57 -8.08
CA GLY A 38 1.14 -7.52 -8.89
C GLY A 38 0.80 -6.97 -10.26
N VAL A 39 1.66 -6.14 -10.80
CA VAL A 39 1.45 -5.50 -12.10
C VAL A 39 2.73 -5.54 -12.92
N TYR A 40 2.59 -5.30 -14.21
CA TYR A 40 3.74 -5.08 -15.09
C TYR A 40 3.85 -3.60 -15.39
N GLY A 41 5.07 -3.11 -15.49
CA GLY A 41 5.32 -1.71 -15.85
C GLY A 41 6.44 -1.11 -15.04
N VAL A 42 6.35 0.17 -14.81
CA VAL A 42 7.36 0.91 -14.05
C VAL A 42 7.40 0.44 -12.60
N TYR A 43 6.27 0.02 -12.07
CA TYR A 43 6.16 -0.52 -10.72
C TYR A 43 5.72 -1.98 -10.79
N ASP A 44 6.03 -2.74 -9.75
CA ASP A 44 5.76 -4.17 -9.68
C ASP A 44 4.48 -4.49 -8.92
N ILE A 45 4.13 -3.65 -7.96
CA ILE A 45 3.00 -3.90 -7.06
C ILE A 45 2.21 -2.62 -6.87
N VAL A 46 0.90 -2.73 -6.92
CA VAL A 46 -0.02 -1.65 -6.56
C VAL A 46 -0.78 -2.06 -5.30
N LEU A 47 -0.67 -1.26 -4.26
CA LEU A 47 -1.36 -1.46 -3.00
C LEU A 47 -2.34 -0.31 -2.77
N ASN A 48 -3.59 -0.66 -2.51
CA ASN A 48 -4.62 0.31 -2.17
C ASN A 48 -4.99 0.12 -0.71
N LEU A 49 -4.87 1.18 0.09
CA LEU A 49 -5.22 1.17 1.50
C LEU A 49 -6.34 2.16 1.76
N THR A 50 -7.31 1.74 2.57
CA THR A 50 -8.43 2.58 2.98
C THR A 50 -8.62 2.48 4.48
N SER A 51 -8.83 3.61 5.14
CA SER A 51 -9.13 3.68 6.57
C SER A 51 -10.10 4.83 6.83
N GLU A 52 -10.83 4.74 7.91
CA GLU A 52 -11.68 5.85 8.34
C GLU A 52 -10.86 7.02 8.91
N ASN A 53 -9.64 6.75 9.32
CA ASN A 53 -8.76 7.72 9.96
C ASN A 53 -7.49 7.93 9.15
N ALA A 54 -7.27 9.16 8.69
CA ALA A 54 -6.11 9.49 7.87
C ALA A 54 -4.79 9.28 8.62
N ASP A 55 -4.77 9.55 9.92
CA ASP A 55 -3.56 9.35 10.73
C ASP A 55 -3.21 7.86 10.84
N THR A 56 -4.21 7.02 11.01
CA THR A 56 -4.01 5.56 11.00
C THR A 56 -3.45 5.11 9.67
N LEU A 57 -3.97 5.64 8.57
CA LEU A 57 -3.51 5.31 7.24
C LEU A 57 -2.03 5.67 7.05
N ARG A 58 -1.65 6.90 7.42
CA ARG A 58 -0.26 7.35 7.32
C ARG A 58 0.67 6.52 8.19
N SER A 59 0.24 6.22 9.41
CA SER A 59 1.03 5.42 10.34
C SER A 59 1.27 4.02 9.80
N THR A 60 0.26 3.40 9.21
CA THR A 60 0.39 2.08 8.60
C THR A 60 1.39 2.09 7.46
N ILE A 61 1.31 3.09 6.59
CA ILE A 61 2.25 3.22 5.47
C ILE A 61 3.67 3.36 5.99
N THR A 62 3.89 4.26 6.93
CA THR A 62 5.22 4.54 7.44
C THR A 62 5.80 3.38 8.25
N ASN A 63 4.99 2.77 9.11
CA ASN A 63 5.49 1.80 10.08
C ASN A 63 5.43 0.36 9.59
N LYS A 64 4.57 0.05 8.66
CA LYS A 64 4.43 -1.32 8.16
C LYS A 64 4.91 -1.49 6.74
N ILE A 65 4.42 -0.67 5.83
CA ILE A 65 4.67 -0.88 4.40
C ILE A 65 6.11 -0.51 4.03
N ARG A 66 6.58 0.64 4.46
CA ARG A 66 7.92 1.12 4.09
C ARG A 66 9.05 0.35 4.74
N LYS A 67 8.74 -0.46 5.75
CA LYS A 67 9.74 -1.26 6.47
C LYS A 67 9.85 -2.69 5.96
N ILE A 68 9.07 -3.07 4.97
CA ILE A 68 9.13 -4.41 4.43
C ILE A 68 10.44 -4.60 3.66
N ILE A 69 11.11 -5.72 3.95
CA ILE A 69 12.37 -6.08 3.31
C ILE A 69 12.14 -6.36 1.83
N SER A 70 13.12 -6.03 1.00
CA SER A 70 13.13 -6.21 -0.44
C SER A 70 12.31 -5.19 -1.23
N VAL A 71 11.77 -4.18 -0.56
CA VAL A 71 11.17 -3.04 -1.24
C VAL A 71 12.30 -2.08 -1.63
N GLN A 72 12.47 -1.83 -2.93
CA GLN A 72 13.46 -0.88 -3.41
C GLN A 72 13.01 0.55 -3.25
N SER A 73 11.77 0.81 -3.65
CA SER A 73 11.22 2.15 -3.55
C SER A 73 9.71 2.07 -3.47
N THR A 74 9.12 3.09 -2.87
CA THR A 74 7.68 3.25 -2.82
C THR A 74 7.30 4.65 -3.26
N LEU A 75 6.18 4.76 -3.94
CA LEU A 75 5.55 6.03 -4.25
C LEU A 75 4.16 6.01 -3.64
N THR A 76 3.91 6.92 -2.72
CA THR A 76 2.61 6.99 -2.02
C THR A 76 1.80 8.15 -2.57
N MET A 77 0.57 7.86 -2.94
CA MET A 77 -0.38 8.88 -3.40
C MET A 77 -1.61 8.83 -2.50
N MET A 78 -1.90 9.96 -1.85
CA MET A 78 -3.12 10.09 -1.05
C MET A 78 -4.23 10.62 -1.93
N VAL A 79 -5.38 9.96 -1.89
CA VAL A 79 -6.54 10.41 -2.66
C VAL A 79 -7.10 11.66 -2.01
N ILE A 80 -7.31 12.70 -2.83
CA ILE A 80 -7.99 13.92 -2.38
C ILE A 80 -9.48 13.63 -2.37
N GLU A 81 -10.10 13.86 -1.24
CA GLU A 81 -11.53 13.64 -1.11
C GLU A 81 -12.34 14.69 -1.84
N ASP A 82 -13.58 14.35 -2.10
CA ASP A 82 -14.61 15.28 -2.59
C ASP A 82 -14.36 15.85 -3.97
N GLN A 83 -13.65 15.10 -4.79
CA GLN A 83 -13.68 15.40 -6.21
C GLN A 83 -15.03 14.93 -6.72
N ALA A 84 -15.94 15.86 -6.92
CA ALA A 84 -17.27 15.54 -7.39
C ALA A 84 -17.19 14.86 -8.75
N GLU A 85 -17.93 13.78 -8.90
CA GLU A 85 -18.05 13.16 -10.20
C GLU A 85 -18.87 14.04 -11.13
N PRO A 86 -18.45 14.20 -12.38
CA PRO A 86 -19.22 14.96 -13.33
C PRO A 86 -20.54 14.29 -13.66
#